data_80758139a955fe2de32c6547e80207fa
#
_entry.id   80758139a955fe2de32c6547e80207fa
#
_cell.length_a   1.000
_cell.length_b   1.000
_cell.length_c   1.000
_cell.angle_alpha   90.00
_cell.angle_beta   90.00
_cell.angle_gamma   90.00
#
_symmetry.space_group_name_H-M   'P 1'
#
loop_
_entity.id
_entity.type
_entity.pdbx_description
1 polymer ?
#
loop_
_entity_poly.entity_id
_entity_poly.type
_entity_poly.pdbx_seq_one_letter_code
_entity_poly.pdbx_strand_id
1 'polypeptide(L)'
;MLYAFLKAFHLLGVVVWIGGMAFMLFCLRPAARVLEPPARVTLMHAAMKRFLTVAAVAIAVLFVCGASMVGMAWSAAARAGLAFNMPLDWYTMIATFFVMLAVFIHIRVVHFRRLDAAVTAAKWPDGAAALAAIRWEVSINLVLGIFVIFFVRLGGTA
;
A
#
# COMPACT_ATOMS: atom_id res chain seq x y z
N MET A 1 15.80 1.04 22.37
CA MET A 1 15.94 2.01 21.26
C MET A 1 15.62 1.39 19.90
N LEU A 2 16.22 0.26 19.51
CA LEU A 2 15.97 -0.37 18.18
C LEU A 2 14.49 -0.59 17.86
N TYR A 3 13.70 -1.15 18.79
CA TYR A 3 12.25 -1.37 18.60
C TYR A 3 11.49 -0.06 18.29
N ALA A 4 11.84 1.04 18.97
CA ALA A 4 11.21 2.34 18.73
C ALA A 4 11.51 2.87 17.32
N PHE A 5 12.75 2.69 16.83
CA PHE A 5 13.12 3.03 15.45
C PHE A 5 12.36 2.18 14.44
N LEU A 6 12.31 0.86 14.62
CA LEU A 6 11.56 -0.04 13.72
C LEU A 6 10.08 0.36 13.66
N LYS A 7 9.47 0.66 14.81
CA LYS A 7 8.08 1.13 14.89
C LYS A 7 7.88 2.46 14.17
N ALA A 8 8.81 3.41 14.32
CA ALA A 8 8.73 4.71 13.63
C ALA A 8 8.81 4.56 12.10
N PHE A 9 9.77 3.77 11.59
CA PHE A 9 9.88 3.50 10.15
C PHE A 9 8.70 2.70 9.60
N HIS A 10 8.17 1.76 10.38
CA HIS A 10 6.94 1.03 10.02
C HIS A 10 5.77 2.00 9.87
N LEU A 11 5.53 2.88 10.84
CA LEU A 11 4.48 3.89 10.76
C LEU A 11 4.68 4.86 9.58
N LEU A 12 5.93 5.28 9.33
CA LEU A 12 6.24 6.10 8.17
C LEU A 12 5.88 5.39 6.85
N GLY A 13 6.20 4.10 6.73
CA GLY A 13 5.80 3.27 5.60
C GLY A 13 4.27 3.22 5.41
N VAL A 14 3.52 3.07 6.51
CA VAL A 14 2.04 3.13 6.48
C VAL A 14 1.55 4.48 5.96
N VAL A 15 2.08 5.59 6.48
CA VAL A 15 1.70 6.96 6.06
C VAL A 15 1.98 7.16 4.57
N VAL A 16 3.16 6.76 4.09
CA VAL A 16 3.54 6.92 2.68
C VAL A 16 2.65 6.08 1.76
N TRP A 17 2.38 4.82 2.10
CA TRP A 17 1.60 3.94 1.24
C TRP A 17 0.11 4.31 1.24
N ILE A 18 -0.50 4.40 2.41
CA ILE A 18 -1.94 4.69 2.56
C ILE A 18 -2.23 6.15 2.20
N GLY A 19 -1.43 7.09 2.69
CA GLY A 19 -1.56 8.50 2.36
C GLY A 19 -1.36 8.78 0.86
N GLY A 20 -0.41 8.08 0.22
CA GLY A 20 -0.20 8.16 -1.23
C GLY A 20 -1.42 7.66 -2.02
N MET A 21 -2.05 6.55 -1.62
CA MET A 21 -3.30 6.08 -2.23
C MET A 21 -4.44 7.09 -2.07
N ALA A 22 -4.60 7.65 -0.87
CA ALA A 22 -5.61 8.67 -0.59
C ALA A 22 -5.37 9.94 -1.45
N PHE A 23 -4.13 10.43 -1.53
CA PHE A 23 -3.77 11.56 -2.38
C PHE A 23 -4.09 11.31 -3.86
N MET A 24 -3.72 10.13 -4.38
CA MET A 24 -4.00 9.75 -5.78
C MET A 24 -5.51 9.75 -6.07
N LEU A 25 -6.33 9.23 -5.16
CA LEU A 25 -7.77 9.09 -5.35
C LEU A 25 -8.53 10.39 -5.14
N PHE A 26 -8.23 11.13 -4.07
CA PHE A 26 -9.04 12.26 -3.62
C PHE A 26 -8.50 13.62 -4.04
N CYS A 27 -7.21 13.74 -4.37
CA CYS A 27 -6.60 15.01 -4.78
C CYS A 27 -6.19 15.00 -6.25
N LEU A 28 -5.25 14.15 -6.62
CA LEU A 28 -4.65 14.20 -7.96
C LEU A 28 -5.64 13.86 -9.06
N ARG A 29 -6.44 12.81 -8.88
CA ARG A 29 -7.39 12.37 -9.89
C ARG A 29 -8.52 13.38 -10.15
N PRO A 30 -9.18 13.97 -9.16
CA PRO A 30 -10.14 15.06 -9.39
C PRO A 30 -9.49 16.27 -10.06
N ALA A 31 -8.30 16.69 -9.62
CA ALA A 31 -7.58 17.81 -10.20
C ALA A 31 -7.22 17.57 -11.68
N ALA A 32 -6.88 16.35 -12.06
CA ALA A 32 -6.56 15.99 -13.44
C ALA A 32 -7.77 16.06 -14.40
N ARG A 33 -9.01 16.21 -13.90
CA ARG A 33 -10.21 16.30 -14.75
C ARG A 33 -10.28 17.57 -15.59
N VAL A 34 -9.53 18.62 -15.21
CA VAL A 34 -9.44 19.86 -16.00
C VAL A 34 -8.66 19.67 -17.30
N LEU A 35 -7.91 18.57 -17.42
CA LEU A 35 -7.10 18.28 -18.60
C LEU A 35 -7.90 17.49 -19.64
N GLU A 36 -7.59 17.75 -20.91
CA GLU A 36 -8.05 16.95 -22.04
C GLU A 36 -7.65 15.46 -21.88
N PRO A 37 -8.43 14.52 -22.43
CA PRO A 37 -8.22 13.09 -22.23
C PRO A 37 -6.78 12.60 -22.46
N PRO A 38 -6.06 12.98 -23.54
CA PRO A 38 -4.67 12.56 -23.75
C PRO A 38 -3.73 13.05 -22.65
N ALA A 39 -3.79 14.33 -22.31
CA ALA A 39 -2.95 14.96 -21.30
C ALA A 39 -3.24 14.38 -19.91
N ARG A 40 -4.51 14.13 -19.60
CA ARG A 40 -4.95 13.52 -18.34
C ARG A 40 -4.40 12.10 -18.17
N VAL A 41 -4.52 11.26 -19.21
CA VAL A 41 -4.01 9.87 -19.16
C VAL A 41 -2.48 9.87 -19.01
N THR A 42 -1.78 10.74 -19.73
CA THR A 42 -0.32 10.89 -19.65
C THR A 42 0.13 11.33 -18.26
N LEU A 43 -0.52 12.35 -17.67
CA LEU A 43 -0.25 12.80 -16.31
C LEU A 43 -0.45 11.67 -15.29
N MET A 44 -1.61 10.99 -15.38
CA MET A 44 -1.94 9.91 -14.46
C MET A 44 -0.99 8.71 -14.59
N HIS A 45 -0.54 8.39 -15.80
CA HIS A 45 0.48 7.37 -16.05
C HIS A 45 1.81 7.75 -15.36
N ALA A 46 2.30 8.97 -15.58
CA ALA A 46 3.55 9.44 -14.99
C ALA A 46 3.49 9.47 -13.45
N ALA A 47 2.40 9.95 -12.88
CA ALA A 47 2.17 9.96 -11.43
C ALA A 47 2.09 8.54 -10.86
N MET A 48 1.35 7.63 -11.52
CA MET A 48 1.20 6.24 -11.09
C MET A 48 2.54 5.51 -11.14
N LYS A 49 3.36 5.71 -12.17
CA LYS A 49 4.71 5.13 -12.27
C LYS A 49 5.57 5.48 -11.06
N ARG A 50 5.59 6.76 -10.67
CA ARG A 50 6.34 7.24 -9.51
C ARG A 50 5.74 6.72 -8.21
N PHE A 51 4.43 6.78 -8.06
CA PHE A 51 3.74 6.28 -6.87
C PHE A 51 4.00 4.79 -6.64
N LEU A 52 3.89 3.94 -7.67
CA LEU A 52 4.16 2.51 -7.55
C LEU A 52 5.62 2.21 -7.13
N THR A 53 6.57 3.03 -7.55
CA THR A 53 7.98 2.90 -7.11
C THR A 53 8.13 3.27 -5.63
N VAL A 54 7.57 4.40 -5.21
CA VAL A 54 7.60 4.85 -3.80
C VAL A 54 6.86 3.86 -2.90
N ALA A 55 5.69 3.39 -3.34
CA ALA A 55 4.92 2.39 -2.62
C ALA A 55 5.68 1.05 -2.47
N ALA A 56 6.41 0.61 -3.50
CA ALA A 56 7.24 -0.60 -3.40
C ALA A 56 8.32 -0.47 -2.30
N VAL A 57 8.98 0.70 -2.20
CA VAL A 57 9.93 0.98 -1.12
C VAL A 57 9.24 0.98 0.24
N ALA A 58 8.09 1.65 0.36
CA ALA A 58 7.33 1.69 1.61
C ALA A 58 6.88 0.27 2.05
N ILE A 59 6.42 -0.57 1.12
CA ILE A 59 6.05 -1.96 1.36
C ILE A 59 7.25 -2.78 1.86
N ALA A 60 8.42 -2.61 1.24
CA ALA A 60 9.65 -3.28 1.68
C ALA A 60 10.04 -2.86 3.11
N VAL A 61 9.98 -1.56 3.42
CA VAL A 61 10.22 -1.05 4.77
C VAL A 61 9.21 -1.62 5.77
N LEU A 62 7.92 -1.64 5.43
CA LEU A 62 6.87 -2.23 6.25
C LEU A 62 7.13 -3.70 6.56
N PHE A 63 7.50 -4.47 5.54
CA PHE A 63 7.80 -5.89 5.69
C PHE A 63 9.02 -6.13 6.59
N VAL A 64 10.13 -5.45 6.31
CA VAL A 64 11.38 -5.61 7.09
C VAL A 64 11.17 -5.18 8.55
N CYS A 65 10.58 -4.01 8.78
CA CYS A 65 10.35 -3.51 10.14
C CYS A 65 9.35 -4.40 10.90
N GLY A 66 8.25 -4.81 10.23
CA GLY A 66 7.24 -5.68 10.81
C GLY A 66 7.80 -7.05 11.19
N ALA A 67 8.50 -7.71 10.27
CA ALA A 67 9.13 -9.01 10.52
C ALA A 67 10.18 -8.93 11.65
N SER A 68 10.98 -7.86 11.68
CA SER A 68 11.97 -7.63 12.74
C SER A 68 11.30 -7.47 14.11
N MET A 69 10.20 -6.72 14.21
CA MET A 69 9.46 -6.53 15.47
C MET A 69 8.86 -7.85 15.96
N VAL A 70 8.29 -8.67 15.08
CA VAL A 70 7.78 -10.01 15.43
C VAL A 70 8.92 -10.91 15.91
N GLY A 71 10.05 -10.93 15.19
CA GLY A 71 11.23 -11.71 15.57
C GLY A 71 11.80 -11.29 16.94
N MET A 72 11.81 -10.00 17.24
CA MET A 72 12.24 -9.50 18.55
C MET A 72 11.30 -9.96 19.67
N ALA A 73 9.99 -9.90 19.46
CA ALA A 73 9.00 -10.35 20.43
C ALA A 73 9.11 -11.87 20.67
N TRP A 74 9.22 -12.66 19.60
CA TRP A 74 9.43 -14.11 19.69
C TRP A 74 10.71 -14.47 20.45
N SER A 75 11.84 -13.82 20.12
CA SER A 75 13.11 -14.07 20.80
C SER A 75 13.11 -13.63 22.27
N ALA A 76 12.36 -12.60 22.63
CA ALA A 76 12.18 -12.17 24.02
C ALA A 76 11.40 -13.21 24.83
N ALA A 77 10.31 -13.74 24.28
CA ALA A 77 9.52 -14.82 24.91
C ALA A 77 10.37 -16.09 25.10
N ALA A 78 11.12 -16.50 24.08
CA ALA A 78 11.99 -17.66 24.16
C ALA A 78 13.07 -17.53 25.26
N ARG A 79 13.70 -16.34 25.38
CA ARG A 79 14.67 -16.08 26.46
C ARG A 79 14.06 -16.09 27.87
N ALA A 80 12.77 -15.74 27.97
CA ALA A 80 12.02 -15.79 29.22
C ALA A 80 11.46 -17.18 29.55
N GLY A 81 11.67 -18.19 28.69
CA GLY A 81 11.09 -19.52 28.85
C GLY A 81 9.56 -19.56 28.66
N LEU A 82 8.99 -18.55 27.99
CA LEU A 82 7.57 -18.41 27.77
C LEU A 82 7.17 -18.81 26.34
N ALA A 83 5.98 -19.40 26.18
CA ALA A 83 5.40 -19.60 24.87
C ALA A 83 5.04 -18.26 24.23
N PHE A 84 5.43 -18.05 22.97
CA PHE A 84 5.05 -16.86 22.22
C PHE A 84 3.64 -17.02 21.67
N ASN A 85 2.69 -16.27 22.25
CA ASN A 85 1.33 -16.13 21.73
C ASN A 85 1.21 -14.80 21.00
N MET A 86 1.06 -14.86 19.67
CA MET A 86 0.88 -13.68 18.85
C MET A 86 -0.52 -13.12 19.07
N PRO A 87 -0.67 -11.80 19.37
CA PRO A 87 -1.97 -11.16 19.53
C PRO A 87 -2.79 -11.19 18.23
N LEU A 88 -4.12 -11.22 18.33
CA LEU A 88 -5.03 -11.30 17.17
C LEU A 88 -4.88 -10.09 16.22
N ASP A 89 -4.63 -8.92 16.76
CA ASP A 89 -4.38 -7.70 15.99
C ASP A 89 -3.14 -7.83 15.10
N TRP A 90 -2.08 -8.52 15.54
CA TRP A 90 -0.89 -8.80 14.74
C TRP A 90 -1.18 -9.78 13.61
N TYR A 91 -1.95 -10.85 13.87
CA TYR A 91 -2.37 -11.78 12.82
C TYR A 91 -3.19 -11.06 11.75
N THR A 92 -4.16 -10.24 12.16
CA THR A 92 -5.00 -9.46 11.25
C THR A 92 -4.17 -8.48 10.42
N MET A 93 -3.21 -7.78 11.05
CA MET A 93 -2.31 -6.86 10.38
C MET A 93 -1.45 -7.59 9.32
N ILE A 94 -0.87 -8.73 9.67
CA ILE A 94 -0.04 -9.53 8.76
C ILE A 94 -0.87 -10.07 7.59
N ALA A 95 -2.04 -10.66 7.88
CA ALA A 95 -2.93 -11.18 6.84
C ALA A 95 -3.37 -10.08 5.88
N THR A 96 -3.81 -8.94 6.40
CA THR A 96 -4.23 -7.79 5.58
C THR A 96 -3.06 -7.24 4.76
N PHE A 97 -1.85 -7.18 5.31
CA PHE A 97 -0.66 -6.76 4.57
C PHE A 97 -0.42 -7.64 3.35
N PHE A 98 -0.50 -8.98 3.48
CA PHE A 98 -0.29 -9.87 2.33
C PHE A 98 -1.40 -9.76 1.28
N VAL A 99 -2.65 -9.55 1.69
CA VAL A 99 -3.75 -9.27 0.74
C VAL A 99 -3.48 -7.97 -0.01
N MET A 100 -3.12 -6.89 0.69
CA MET A 100 -2.79 -5.60 0.09
C MET A 100 -1.56 -5.69 -0.84
N LEU A 101 -0.56 -6.48 -0.47
CA LEU A 101 0.62 -6.76 -1.30
C LEU A 101 0.23 -7.49 -2.59
N ALA A 102 -0.65 -8.49 -2.51
CA ALA A 102 -1.13 -9.21 -3.70
C ALA A 102 -1.86 -8.28 -4.67
N VAL A 103 -2.73 -7.40 -4.16
CA VAL A 103 -3.41 -6.37 -4.97
C VAL A 103 -2.40 -5.40 -5.59
N PHE A 104 -1.40 -4.94 -4.82
CA PHE A 104 -0.34 -4.07 -5.34
C PHE A 104 0.44 -4.73 -6.48
N ILE A 105 0.82 -6.01 -6.32
CA ILE A 105 1.51 -6.77 -7.38
C ILE A 105 0.62 -6.90 -8.62
N HIS A 106 -0.66 -7.20 -8.45
CA HIS A 106 -1.62 -7.29 -9.55
C HIS A 106 -1.74 -5.96 -10.30
N ILE A 107 -1.91 -4.84 -9.60
CA ILE A 107 -1.88 -3.50 -10.21
C ILE A 107 -0.59 -3.31 -11.03
N ARG A 108 0.56 -3.63 -10.45
CA ARG A 108 1.88 -3.38 -11.06
C ARG A 108 2.10 -4.23 -12.31
N VAL A 109 1.73 -5.52 -12.26
CA VAL A 109 2.05 -6.50 -13.30
C VAL A 109 0.99 -6.53 -14.41
N VAL A 110 -0.28 -6.30 -14.08
CA VAL A 110 -1.38 -6.41 -15.04
C VAL A 110 -1.82 -5.03 -15.52
N HIS A 111 -2.39 -4.23 -14.63
CA HIS A 111 -3.05 -2.99 -15.06
C HIS A 111 -2.08 -1.88 -15.43
N PHE A 112 -0.97 -1.74 -14.72
CA PHE A 112 0.02 -0.72 -15.06
C PHE A 112 0.73 -1.04 -16.39
N ARG A 113 0.99 -2.32 -16.70
CA ARG A 113 1.54 -2.71 -18.01
C ARG A 113 0.56 -2.39 -19.15
N ARG A 114 -0.74 -2.62 -18.93
CA ARG A 114 -1.78 -2.24 -19.93
C ARG A 114 -1.83 -0.73 -20.12
N LEU A 115 -1.75 0.03 -19.04
CA LEU A 115 -1.69 1.49 -19.10
C LEU A 115 -0.45 1.99 -19.86
N ASP A 116 0.72 1.42 -19.58
CA ASP A 116 1.99 1.76 -20.21
C ASP A 116 1.94 1.50 -21.73
N ALA A 117 1.45 0.32 -22.14
CA ALA A 117 1.26 -0.03 -23.53
C ALA A 117 0.25 0.88 -24.24
N ALA A 118 -0.86 1.23 -23.59
CA ALA A 118 -1.87 2.13 -24.14
C ALA A 118 -1.33 3.55 -24.37
N VAL A 119 -0.55 4.07 -23.41
CA VAL A 119 0.08 5.40 -23.52
C VAL A 119 1.13 5.42 -24.64
N THR A 120 1.96 4.38 -24.72
CA THR A 120 2.99 4.26 -25.79
C THR A 120 2.36 4.18 -27.18
N ALA A 121 1.20 3.51 -27.30
CA ALA A 121 0.46 3.38 -28.57
C ALA A 121 -0.52 4.54 -28.84
N ALA A 122 -0.54 5.58 -27.98
CA ALA A 122 -1.51 6.69 -28.03
C ALA A 122 -2.99 6.26 -28.06
N LYS A 123 -3.31 5.09 -27.48
CA LYS A 123 -4.66 4.54 -27.35
C LYS A 123 -5.33 5.05 -26.07
N TRP A 124 -5.79 6.30 -26.10
CA TRP A 124 -6.31 7.00 -24.92
C TRP A 124 -7.51 6.33 -24.26
N PRO A 125 -8.50 5.76 -25.02
CA PRO A 125 -9.61 5.02 -24.41
C PRO A 125 -9.14 3.79 -23.61
N ASP A 126 -8.18 3.02 -24.13
CA ASP A 126 -7.62 1.85 -23.43
C ASP A 126 -6.85 2.28 -22.17
N GLY A 127 -6.11 3.38 -22.27
CA GLY A 127 -5.44 3.99 -21.13
C GLY A 127 -6.42 4.43 -20.03
N ALA A 128 -7.55 5.02 -20.41
CA ALA A 128 -8.60 5.42 -19.48
C ALA A 128 -9.26 4.19 -18.81
N ALA A 129 -9.49 3.10 -19.56
CA ALA A 129 -10.01 1.86 -19.03
C ALA A 129 -9.04 1.21 -18.02
N ALA A 130 -7.73 1.17 -18.34
CA ALA A 130 -6.70 0.68 -17.42
C ALA A 130 -6.65 1.52 -16.14
N LEU A 131 -6.72 2.84 -16.22
CA LEU A 131 -6.80 3.74 -15.06
C LEU A 131 -8.06 3.52 -14.21
N ALA A 132 -9.18 3.16 -14.84
CA ALA A 132 -10.41 2.83 -14.11
C ALA A 132 -10.26 1.54 -13.29
N ALA A 133 -9.62 0.51 -13.86
CA ALA A 133 -9.32 -0.74 -13.14
C ALA A 133 -8.33 -0.49 -11.98
N ILE A 134 -7.23 0.23 -12.22
CA ILE A 134 -6.27 0.62 -11.17
C ILE A 134 -6.97 1.35 -10.03
N ARG A 135 -7.86 2.30 -10.36
CA ARG A 135 -8.62 3.03 -9.34
C ARG A 135 -9.40 2.11 -8.42
N TRP A 136 -10.11 1.13 -8.98
CA TRP A 136 -10.91 0.20 -8.20
C TRP A 136 -10.04 -0.58 -7.21
N GLU A 137 -8.93 -1.13 -7.67
CA GLU A 137 -8.02 -1.89 -6.82
C GLU A 137 -7.30 -1.02 -5.78
N VAL A 138 -6.90 0.20 -6.14
CA VAL A 138 -6.33 1.17 -5.17
C VAL A 138 -7.38 1.55 -4.12
N SER A 139 -8.66 1.67 -4.49
CA SER A 139 -9.74 1.92 -3.53
C SER A 139 -9.92 0.76 -2.56
N ILE A 140 -9.89 -0.49 -3.04
CA ILE A 140 -9.92 -1.69 -2.18
C ILE A 140 -8.75 -1.67 -1.20
N ASN A 141 -7.53 -1.46 -1.70
CA ASN A 141 -6.34 -1.38 -0.84
C ASN A 141 -6.43 -0.26 0.20
N LEU A 142 -6.96 0.90 -0.17
CA LEU A 142 -7.15 2.00 0.77
C LEU A 142 -8.13 1.62 1.88
N VAL A 143 -9.25 1.00 1.54
CA VAL A 143 -10.25 0.53 2.52
C VAL A 143 -9.63 -0.51 3.47
N LEU A 144 -8.89 -1.49 2.94
CA LEU A 144 -8.17 -2.48 3.75
C LEU A 144 -7.14 -1.82 4.67
N GLY A 145 -6.38 -0.85 4.17
CA GLY A 145 -5.40 -0.11 4.97
C GLY A 145 -6.04 0.70 6.10
N ILE A 146 -7.16 1.37 5.83
CA ILE A 146 -7.92 2.09 6.86
C ILE A 146 -8.48 1.09 7.88
N PHE A 147 -9.09 -0.01 7.42
CA PHE A 147 -9.62 -1.06 8.29
C PHE A 147 -8.57 -1.58 9.27
N VAL A 148 -7.37 -1.93 8.79
CA VAL A 148 -6.33 -2.49 9.67
C VAL A 148 -5.83 -1.46 10.69
N ILE A 149 -5.74 -0.17 10.33
CA ILE A 149 -5.36 0.89 11.27
C ILE A 149 -6.38 0.97 12.42
N PHE A 150 -7.68 1.01 12.10
CA PHE A 150 -8.72 1.06 13.12
C PHE A 150 -8.76 -0.22 13.97
N PHE A 151 -8.69 -1.39 13.33
CA PHE A 151 -8.73 -2.67 14.01
C PHE A 151 -7.59 -2.82 15.04
N VAL A 152 -6.35 -2.49 14.64
CA VAL A 152 -5.17 -2.55 15.53
C VAL A 152 -5.26 -1.51 16.67
N ARG A 153 -5.83 -0.34 16.40
CA ARG A 153 -5.94 0.72 17.44
C ARG A 153 -7.08 0.49 18.41
N LEU A 154 -8.19 -0.08 17.97
CA LEU A 154 -9.37 -0.33 18.82
C LEU A 154 -9.34 -1.72 19.46
N GLY A 155 -8.78 -2.72 18.78
CA GLY A 155 -8.68 -4.09 19.29
C GLY A 155 -7.62 -4.29 20.38
N GLY A 156 -6.62 -3.42 20.48
CA GLY A 156 -5.57 -3.47 21.50
C GLY A 156 -5.94 -2.84 22.86
N THR A 157 -7.23 -2.51 23.06
CA THR A 157 -7.74 -1.92 24.31
C THR A 157 -8.54 -2.90 25.18
N ALA A 158 -8.54 -4.19 24.82
CA ALA A 158 -9.19 -5.26 25.57
C ALA A 158 -8.19 -6.11 26.35
#